data_fe72f03f604353a8f4247a72c3431f6f
#
_entry.id   fe72f03f604353a8f4247a72c3431f6f
#
_cell.length_a   1.000
_cell.length_b   1.000
_cell.length_c   1.000
_cell.angle_alpha   90.00
_cell.angle_beta   90.00
_cell.angle_gamma   90.00
#
_symmetry.space_group_name_H-M   'P 1'
#
loop_
_entity.id
_entity.type
_entity.pdbx_description
1 polymer ?
#
loop_
_entity_poly.entity_id
_entity_poly.type
_entity_poly.pdbx_seq_one_letter_code
_entity_poly.pdbx_strand_id
1 'polypeptide(L)'
;YDLDVFGPHSLFQYINRTCTQLGKSLLANWLGTHLENKKEIESRQEAIRELALELNFRQEFRILGLLYKGKAADEDELKAWAKSPSVFRKNIFFRMLPLLAGGINILCIALAIAGIIPLTVFGILWLCFVFASFCFTSKITKMQAVYGKKLQILATYANLLRLIENQPMKSPILKEVREWIGDEKQTASHSIQRLSKLMNELDQRNNAYIYATLNGLFFWEIRKIIQIEGWKEQYASELPRWLTAIAHMDALC
;
A
#
# COMPACT_ATOMS: atom_id res chain seq x y z
N TYR A 1 -30.60 -22.44 -20.83
CA TYR A 1 -29.30 -23.13 -20.68
C TYR A 1 -28.38 -23.00 -21.91
N ASP A 2 -28.70 -22.16 -22.87
CA ASP A 2 -27.99 -22.16 -24.15
C ASP A 2 -26.66 -21.33 -24.15
N LEU A 3 -26.38 -20.57 -23.14
CA LEU A 3 -25.11 -19.85 -22.95
C LEU A 3 -24.74 -19.83 -21.48
N ASP A 4 -24.00 -20.84 -21.02
CA ASP A 4 -23.40 -20.86 -19.70
C ASP A 4 -22.25 -19.84 -19.62
N VAL A 5 -22.60 -18.58 -19.37
CA VAL A 5 -21.61 -17.50 -19.21
C VAL A 5 -20.84 -17.69 -17.91
N PHE A 6 -21.51 -18.14 -16.85
CA PHE A 6 -20.92 -18.40 -15.53
C PHE A 6 -21.24 -19.81 -15.06
N GLY A 7 -20.36 -20.42 -14.27
CA GLY A 7 -20.51 -21.76 -13.72
C GLY A 7 -19.39 -22.71 -14.17
N PRO A 8 -19.52 -24.01 -13.87
CA PRO A 8 -18.59 -25.03 -14.35
C PRO A 8 -18.63 -25.13 -15.89
N HIS A 9 -17.46 -25.19 -16.53
CA HIS A 9 -17.30 -25.27 -18.00
C HIS A 9 -17.85 -24.05 -18.80
N SER A 10 -18.03 -22.91 -18.12
CA SER A 10 -18.59 -21.68 -18.69
C SER A 10 -17.59 -20.91 -19.56
N LEU A 11 -18.10 -19.96 -20.34
CA LEU A 11 -17.29 -19.02 -21.11
C LEU A 11 -16.33 -18.25 -20.17
N PHE A 12 -16.81 -17.77 -19.04
CA PHE A 12 -15.97 -17.09 -18.04
C PHE A 12 -14.80 -17.97 -17.60
N GLN A 13 -15.04 -19.24 -17.28
CA GLN A 13 -13.98 -20.16 -16.86
C GLN A 13 -12.94 -20.37 -18.00
N TYR A 14 -13.38 -20.41 -19.23
CA TYR A 14 -12.52 -20.61 -20.38
C TYR A 14 -11.61 -19.41 -20.66
N ILE A 15 -12.16 -18.18 -20.62
CA ILE A 15 -11.40 -16.97 -20.98
C ILE A 15 -10.67 -16.34 -19.79
N ASN A 16 -11.08 -16.63 -18.54
CA ASN A 16 -10.52 -15.98 -17.35
C ASN A 16 -9.03 -16.34 -17.19
N ARG A 17 -8.18 -15.34 -17.39
CA ARG A 17 -6.73 -15.39 -17.19
C ARG A 17 -6.28 -14.40 -16.12
N THR A 18 -7.23 -13.72 -15.47
CA THR A 18 -6.94 -12.70 -14.45
C THR A 18 -6.15 -13.28 -13.29
N CYS A 19 -5.27 -12.49 -12.74
CA CYS A 19 -4.39 -12.84 -11.62
C CYS A 19 -4.76 -12.11 -10.32
N THR A 20 -5.61 -11.07 -10.42
CA THR A 20 -6.11 -10.32 -9.26
C THR A 20 -7.61 -10.57 -9.07
N GLN A 21 -8.09 -10.41 -7.84
CA GLN A 21 -9.53 -10.51 -7.57
C GLN A 21 -10.31 -9.35 -8.19
N LEU A 22 -9.72 -8.14 -8.23
CA LEU A 22 -10.32 -6.97 -8.89
C LEU A 22 -10.52 -7.20 -10.38
N GLY A 23 -9.48 -7.68 -11.09
CA GLY A 23 -9.58 -7.99 -12.50
C GLY A 23 -10.60 -9.08 -12.77
N LYS A 24 -10.64 -10.12 -11.92
CA LYS A 24 -11.63 -11.20 -12.01
C LYS A 24 -13.05 -10.69 -11.89
N SER A 25 -13.31 -9.83 -10.89
CA SER A 25 -14.63 -9.24 -10.68
C SER A 25 -15.04 -8.31 -11.82
N LEU A 26 -14.09 -7.53 -12.35
CA LEU A 26 -14.33 -6.64 -13.50
C LEU A 26 -14.62 -7.42 -14.76
N LEU A 27 -13.85 -8.47 -15.06
CA LEU A 27 -14.08 -9.34 -16.21
C LEU A 27 -15.46 -10.02 -16.14
N ALA A 28 -15.84 -10.51 -14.95
CA ALA A 28 -17.17 -11.07 -14.73
C ALA A 28 -18.28 -10.04 -14.98
N ASN A 29 -18.10 -8.81 -14.49
CA ASN A 29 -19.04 -7.72 -14.74
C ASN A 29 -19.16 -7.39 -16.24
N TRP A 30 -18.03 -7.36 -16.97
CA TRP A 30 -18.05 -7.11 -18.43
C TRP A 30 -18.75 -8.18 -19.24
N LEU A 31 -18.73 -9.42 -18.78
CA LEU A 31 -19.49 -10.52 -19.41
C LEU A 31 -20.96 -10.51 -19.05
N GLY A 32 -21.30 -9.98 -17.88
CA GLY A 32 -22.70 -9.86 -17.43
C GLY A 32 -23.41 -8.60 -17.94
N THR A 33 -22.67 -7.59 -18.37
CA THR A 33 -23.20 -6.31 -18.86
C THR A 33 -22.67 -6.03 -20.27
N HIS A 34 -23.59 -5.85 -21.22
CA HIS A 34 -23.19 -5.49 -22.58
C HIS A 34 -22.92 -3.99 -22.72
N LEU A 35 -22.05 -3.64 -23.66
CA LEU A 35 -21.82 -2.26 -24.07
C LEU A 35 -22.77 -1.91 -25.21
N GLU A 36 -23.43 -0.76 -25.13
CA GLU A 36 -24.32 -0.25 -26.18
C GLU A 36 -23.62 0.71 -27.13
N ASN A 37 -22.53 1.32 -26.68
CA ASN A 37 -21.79 2.32 -27.46
C ASN A 37 -20.73 1.67 -28.36
N LYS A 38 -20.88 1.82 -29.68
CA LYS A 38 -19.95 1.30 -30.68
C LYS A 38 -18.50 1.76 -30.41
N LYS A 39 -18.30 3.04 -30.07
CA LYS A 39 -16.94 3.57 -29.82
C LYS A 39 -16.25 2.89 -28.64
N GLU A 40 -17.01 2.60 -27.58
CA GLU A 40 -16.47 1.91 -26.39
C GLU A 40 -16.08 0.46 -26.71
N ILE A 41 -16.91 -0.22 -27.55
CA ILE A 41 -16.62 -1.57 -28.02
C ILE A 41 -15.34 -1.58 -28.85
N GLU A 42 -15.22 -0.69 -29.85
CA GLU A 42 -14.06 -0.60 -30.74
C GLU A 42 -12.79 -0.24 -29.94
N SER A 43 -12.86 0.71 -29.00
CA SER A 43 -11.73 1.09 -28.14
C SER A 43 -11.27 -0.08 -27.26
N ARG A 44 -12.21 -0.87 -26.71
CA ARG A 44 -11.85 -2.07 -25.92
C ARG A 44 -11.21 -3.14 -26.80
N GLN A 45 -11.71 -3.36 -28.00
CA GLN A 45 -11.11 -4.29 -28.95
C GLN A 45 -9.70 -3.86 -29.38
N GLU A 46 -9.48 -2.56 -29.58
CA GLU A 46 -8.16 -2.01 -29.87
C GLU A 46 -7.17 -2.26 -28.75
N ALA A 47 -7.57 -1.99 -27.48
CA ALA A 47 -6.75 -2.27 -26.31
C ALA A 47 -6.38 -3.75 -26.19
N ILE A 48 -7.34 -4.66 -26.41
CA ILE A 48 -7.09 -6.11 -26.40
C ILE A 48 -6.13 -6.51 -27.51
N ARG A 49 -6.28 -5.98 -28.75
CA ARG A 49 -5.36 -6.27 -29.84
C ARG A 49 -3.94 -5.79 -29.56
N GLU A 50 -3.79 -4.60 -28.97
CA GLU A 50 -2.49 -4.08 -28.55
C GLU A 50 -1.83 -4.99 -27.53
N LEU A 51 -2.54 -5.33 -26.44
CA LEU A 51 -2.01 -6.21 -25.39
C LEU A 51 -1.78 -7.65 -25.88
N ALA A 52 -2.53 -8.12 -26.88
CA ALA A 52 -2.31 -9.45 -27.47
C ALA A 52 -0.91 -9.60 -28.07
N LEU A 53 -0.33 -8.52 -28.61
CA LEU A 53 1.03 -8.50 -29.15
C LEU A 53 2.10 -8.39 -28.08
N GLU A 54 1.77 -7.92 -26.88
CA GLU A 54 2.70 -7.68 -25.78
C GLU A 54 2.79 -8.92 -24.86
N LEU A 55 3.27 -10.04 -25.38
CA LEU A 55 3.31 -11.32 -24.65
C LEU A 55 4.14 -11.22 -23.37
N ASN A 56 5.31 -10.60 -23.43
CA ASN A 56 6.21 -10.47 -22.27
C ASN A 56 5.53 -9.68 -21.14
N PHE A 57 4.91 -8.55 -21.47
CA PHE A 57 4.16 -7.75 -20.50
C PHE A 57 3.05 -8.56 -19.82
N ARG A 58 2.22 -9.27 -20.59
CA ARG A 58 1.12 -10.07 -20.03
C ARG A 58 1.62 -11.22 -19.14
N GLN A 59 2.72 -11.87 -19.53
CA GLN A 59 3.31 -12.93 -18.71
C GLN A 59 3.88 -12.37 -17.40
N GLU A 60 4.64 -11.28 -17.45
CA GLU A 60 5.20 -10.63 -16.28
C GLU A 60 4.09 -10.11 -15.36
N PHE A 61 3.06 -9.46 -15.90
CA PHE A 61 1.89 -9.01 -15.14
C PHE A 61 1.23 -10.16 -14.40
N ARG A 62 1.01 -11.29 -15.10
CA ARG A 62 0.42 -12.48 -14.50
C ARG A 62 1.31 -13.11 -13.42
N ILE A 63 2.60 -13.22 -13.65
CA ILE A 63 3.55 -13.74 -12.65
C ILE A 63 3.50 -12.89 -11.39
N LEU A 64 3.61 -11.57 -11.52
CA LEU A 64 3.54 -10.64 -10.40
C LEU A 64 2.21 -10.73 -9.64
N GLY A 65 1.09 -10.78 -10.35
CA GLY A 65 -0.23 -10.90 -9.74
C GLY A 65 -0.46 -12.22 -9.01
N LEU A 66 0.12 -13.32 -9.50
CA LEU A 66 0.02 -14.64 -8.87
C LEU A 66 0.91 -14.80 -7.62
N LEU A 67 1.90 -13.93 -7.39
CA LEU A 67 2.70 -13.94 -6.17
C LEU A 67 1.86 -13.70 -4.92
N TYR A 68 0.72 -13.04 -5.06
CA TYR A 68 -0.23 -12.85 -3.99
C TYR A 68 -1.66 -13.17 -4.44
N LYS A 69 -2.19 -14.28 -3.96
CA LYS A 69 -3.61 -14.62 -4.16
C LYS A 69 -4.44 -13.98 -3.04
N GLY A 70 -4.71 -12.67 -3.15
CA GLY A 70 -5.60 -11.95 -2.23
C GLY A 70 -7.04 -12.49 -2.26
N LYS A 71 -7.74 -12.30 -1.15
CA LYS A 71 -9.20 -12.50 -1.09
C LYS A 71 -9.89 -11.18 -1.40
N ALA A 72 -11.11 -11.24 -1.95
CA ALA A 72 -11.92 -10.03 -2.20
C ALA A 72 -12.07 -9.15 -0.93
N ALA A 73 -12.23 -9.79 0.23
CA ALA A 73 -12.32 -9.11 1.51
C ALA A 73 -11.06 -8.28 1.85
N ASP A 74 -9.89 -8.68 1.40
CA ASP A 74 -8.63 -7.97 1.70
C ASP A 74 -8.58 -6.60 1.03
N GLU A 75 -9.17 -6.47 -0.16
CA GLU A 75 -9.22 -5.21 -0.92
C GLU A 75 -10.23 -4.22 -0.34
N ASP A 76 -11.39 -4.71 0.08
CA ASP A 76 -12.40 -3.88 0.75
C ASP A 76 -11.90 -3.41 2.12
N GLU A 77 -11.18 -4.26 2.84
CA GLU A 77 -10.49 -3.88 4.05
C GLU A 77 -9.41 -2.83 3.80
N LEU A 78 -8.68 -2.91 2.69
CA LEU A 78 -7.67 -1.91 2.32
C LEU A 78 -8.32 -0.55 2.04
N LYS A 79 -9.43 -0.52 1.30
CA LYS A 79 -10.21 0.68 1.04
C LYS A 79 -10.81 1.27 2.32
N ALA A 80 -11.34 0.41 3.20
CA ALA A 80 -11.89 0.82 4.50
C ALA A 80 -10.79 1.39 5.41
N TRP A 81 -9.61 0.76 5.44
CA TRP A 81 -8.48 1.26 6.18
C TRP A 81 -8.01 2.62 5.64
N ALA A 82 -7.92 2.80 4.34
CA ALA A 82 -7.53 4.08 3.75
C ALA A 82 -8.45 5.22 4.18
N LYS A 83 -9.75 4.95 4.32
CA LYS A 83 -10.77 5.92 4.76
C LYS A 83 -10.84 6.10 6.28
N SER A 84 -10.19 5.24 7.08
CA SER A 84 -10.26 5.33 8.55
C SER A 84 -9.58 6.62 9.06
N PRO A 85 -10.05 7.24 10.16
CA PRO A 85 -9.50 8.50 10.65
C PRO A 85 -8.07 8.34 11.16
N SER A 86 -7.24 9.38 10.98
CA SER A 86 -5.93 9.49 11.60
C SER A 86 -6.08 9.81 13.09
N VAL A 87 -5.39 9.07 13.95
CA VAL A 87 -5.46 9.20 15.40
C VAL A 87 -4.24 9.92 15.97
N PHE A 88 -3.04 9.50 15.56
CA PHE A 88 -1.78 10.02 16.08
C PHE A 88 -1.39 11.34 15.42
N ARG A 89 -1.56 11.46 14.12
CA ARG A 89 -1.18 12.66 13.37
C ARG A 89 -2.04 13.89 13.71
N LYS A 90 -3.33 13.69 14.00
CA LYS A 90 -4.24 14.80 14.36
C LYS A 90 -3.96 15.38 15.76
N ASN A 91 -3.40 14.57 16.65
CA ASN A 91 -3.10 15.03 18.01
C ASN A 91 -1.70 15.64 18.07
N ILE A 92 -1.64 16.94 18.42
CA ILE A 92 -0.37 17.69 18.52
C ILE A 92 0.59 17.08 19.52
N PHE A 93 0.06 16.49 20.60
CA PHE A 93 0.88 15.82 21.62
C PHE A 93 1.73 14.71 21.00
N PHE A 94 1.12 13.81 20.21
CA PHE A 94 1.86 12.72 19.58
C PHE A 94 2.84 13.20 18.50
N ARG A 95 2.54 14.33 17.84
CA ARG A 95 3.47 14.91 16.86
C ARG A 95 4.71 15.49 17.50
N MET A 96 4.54 16.14 18.66
CA MET A 96 5.67 16.78 19.37
C MET A 96 6.49 15.78 20.18
N LEU A 97 5.88 14.69 20.66
CA LEU A 97 6.51 13.71 21.55
C LEU A 97 7.83 13.14 21.02
N PRO A 98 7.94 12.65 19.77
CA PRO A 98 9.19 12.15 19.22
C PRO A 98 10.29 13.23 19.10
N LEU A 99 9.91 14.47 18.78
CA LEU A 99 10.84 15.58 18.65
C LEU A 99 11.36 16.03 20.01
N LEU A 100 10.48 16.17 21.00
CA LEU A 100 10.85 16.56 22.36
C LEU A 100 11.73 15.49 23.00
N ALA A 101 11.36 14.22 22.91
CA ALA A 101 12.16 13.13 23.45
C ALA A 101 13.55 13.07 22.81
N GLY A 102 13.64 13.20 21.48
CA GLY A 102 14.91 13.25 20.77
C GLY A 102 15.76 14.45 21.20
N GLY A 103 15.17 15.64 21.30
CA GLY A 103 15.87 16.85 21.77
C GLY A 103 16.39 16.71 23.20
N ILE A 104 15.57 16.19 24.12
CA ILE A 104 15.96 15.97 25.53
C ILE A 104 17.09 14.94 25.60
N ASN A 105 17.00 13.81 24.90
CA ASN A 105 18.05 12.80 24.89
C ASN A 105 19.38 13.33 24.33
N ILE A 106 19.35 14.07 23.22
CA ILE A 106 20.54 14.71 22.62
C ILE A 106 21.16 15.70 23.62
N LEU A 107 20.34 16.54 24.26
CA LEU A 107 20.81 17.48 25.27
C LEU A 107 21.45 16.76 26.45
N CYS A 108 20.81 15.72 27.00
CA CYS A 108 21.37 14.94 28.12
C CYS A 108 22.68 14.25 27.74
N ILE A 109 22.80 13.71 26.52
CA ILE A 109 24.08 13.13 26.02
C ILE A 109 25.18 14.23 25.96
N ALA A 110 24.85 15.39 25.41
CA ALA A 110 25.80 16.51 25.31
C ALA A 110 26.28 16.97 26.67
N LEU A 111 25.37 17.12 27.67
CA LEU A 111 25.70 17.49 29.03
C LEU A 111 26.52 16.40 29.74
N ALA A 112 26.26 15.12 29.47
CA ALA A 112 27.04 14.02 30.01
C ALA A 112 28.48 14.00 29.48
N ILE A 113 28.64 14.25 28.14
CA ILE A 113 29.97 14.37 27.51
C ILE A 113 30.73 15.58 28.05
N ALA A 114 30.04 16.69 28.34
CA ALA A 114 30.62 17.87 28.95
C ALA A 114 30.98 17.69 30.47
N GLY A 115 30.66 16.51 31.04
CA GLY A 115 30.93 16.22 32.47
C GLY A 115 30.01 16.96 33.47
N ILE A 116 28.93 17.60 32.98
CA ILE A 116 28.00 18.38 33.82
C ILE A 116 27.05 17.46 34.56
N ILE A 117 26.59 16.38 33.92
CA ILE A 117 25.70 15.36 34.50
C ILE A 117 26.32 13.97 34.40
N PRO A 118 26.07 13.08 35.40
CA PRO A 118 26.54 11.71 35.29
C PRO A 118 25.73 10.93 34.23
N LEU A 119 26.36 10.00 33.53
CA LEU A 119 25.75 9.17 32.49
C LEU A 119 24.56 8.36 33.00
N THR A 120 24.51 8.10 34.31
CA THR A 120 23.38 7.41 34.97
C THR A 120 22.05 8.16 34.78
N VAL A 121 22.07 9.52 34.78
CA VAL A 121 20.89 10.34 34.55
C VAL A 121 20.32 10.11 33.17
N PHE A 122 21.17 10.05 32.14
CA PHE A 122 20.75 9.68 30.81
C PHE A 122 20.13 8.26 30.75
N GLY A 123 20.76 7.28 31.41
CA GLY A 123 20.25 5.91 31.48
C GLY A 123 18.86 5.82 32.14
N ILE A 124 18.62 6.54 33.22
CA ILE A 124 17.32 6.59 33.89
C ILE A 124 16.27 7.23 32.95
N LEU A 125 16.59 8.36 32.34
CA LEU A 125 15.69 9.04 31.43
C LEU A 125 15.32 8.16 30.22
N TRP A 126 16.32 7.49 29.62
CA TRP A 126 16.12 6.55 28.53
C TRP A 126 15.18 5.41 28.94
N LEU A 127 15.39 4.80 30.12
CA LEU A 127 14.50 3.78 30.68
C LEU A 127 13.07 4.30 30.87
N CYS A 128 12.91 5.53 31.40
CA CYS A 128 11.59 6.15 31.53
C CYS A 128 10.88 6.28 30.18
N PHE A 129 11.58 6.67 29.11
CA PHE A 129 10.99 6.77 27.77
C PHE A 129 10.67 5.40 27.18
N VAL A 130 11.52 4.38 27.39
CA VAL A 130 11.21 3.00 27.01
C VAL A 130 9.93 2.54 27.71
N PHE A 131 9.82 2.79 29.03
CA PHE A 131 8.64 2.39 29.79
C PHE A 131 7.38 3.14 29.34
N ALA A 132 7.49 4.45 29.11
CA ALA A 132 6.39 5.25 28.56
C ALA A 132 5.93 4.76 27.18
N SER A 133 6.85 4.26 26.33
CA SER A 133 6.47 3.72 25.03
C SER A 133 5.58 2.49 25.13
N PHE A 134 5.74 1.65 26.18
CA PHE A 134 4.87 0.50 26.40
C PHE A 134 3.40 0.87 26.60
N CYS A 135 3.11 2.05 27.15
CA CYS A 135 1.73 2.53 27.31
C CYS A 135 1.00 2.67 25.97
N PHE A 136 1.74 2.94 24.88
CA PHE A 136 1.20 3.11 23.54
C PHE A 136 1.25 1.84 22.71
N THR A 137 2.09 0.86 23.08
CA THR A 137 2.35 -0.37 22.32
C THR A 137 1.07 -1.16 22.03
N SER A 138 0.16 -1.29 23.00
CA SER A 138 -1.11 -2.03 22.78
C SER A 138 -1.95 -1.43 21.66
N LYS A 139 -2.06 -0.10 21.60
CA LYS A 139 -2.80 0.61 20.56
C LYS A 139 -2.13 0.46 19.18
N ILE A 140 -0.81 0.56 19.16
CA ILE A 140 0.02 0.41 17.97
C ILE A 140 -0.05 -1.02 17.44
N THR A 141 -0.01 -2.04 18.33
CA THR A 141 -0.11 -3.46 17.94
C THR A 141 -1.43 -3.78 17.26
N LYS A 142 -2.55 -3.25 17.77
CA LYS A 142 -3.86 -3.41 17.13
C LYS A 142 -3.88 -2.82 15.72
N MET A 143 -3.27 -1.67 15.54
CA MET A 143 -3.15 -1.04 14.22
C MET A 143 -2.26 -1.87 13.29
N GLN A 144 -1.12 -2.36 13.78
CA GLN A 144 -0.17 -3.17 13.00
C GLN A 144 -0.76 -4.51 12.57
N ALA A 145 -1.53 -5.19 13.41
CA ALA A 145 -2.20 -6.44 13.04
C ALA A 145 -3.12 -6.26 11.82
N VAL A 146 -3.73 -5.08 11.69
CA VAL A 146 -4.50 -4.68 10.50
C VAL A 146 -3.59 -4.41 9.30
N TYR A 147 -2.36 -3.92 9.51
CA TYR A 147 -1.43 -3.56 8.43
C TYR A 147 -0.67 -4.74 7.85
N GLY A 148 -0.30 -5.74 8.65
CA GLY A 148 0.60 -6.83 8.25
C GLY A 148 0.10 -7.65 7.06
N LYS A 149 -1.20 -7.97 7.02
CA LYS A 149 -1.83 -8.64 5.87
C LYS A 149 -1.85 -7.76 4.62
N LYS A 150 -1.96 -6.43 4.79
CA LYS A 150 -2.08 -5.47 3.69
C LYS A 150 -0.76 -5.14 3.02
N LEU A 151 0.36 -5.39 3.70
CA LEU A 151 1.71 -5.20 3.16
C LEU A 151 1.98 -6.03 1.90
N GLN A 152 1.62 -7.30 1.93
CA GLN A 152 1.85 -8.19 0.78
C GLN A 152 1.02 -7.77 -0.42
N ILE A 153 -0.24 -7.38 -0.19
CA ILE A 153 -1.12 -6.86 -1.25
C ILE A 153 -0.53 -5.59 -1.85
N LEU A 154 -0.14 -4.65 -1.00
CA LEU A 154 0.42 -3.37 -1.44
C LEU A 154 1.73 -3.56 -2.19
N ALA A 155 2.61 -4.48 -1.75
CA ALA A 155 3.85 -4.78 -2.45
C ALA A 155 3.60 -5.36 -3.85
N THR A 156 2.64 -6.28 -3.97
CA THR A 156 2.22 -6.83 -5.27
C THR A 156 1.65 -5.75 -6.17
N TYR A 157 0.75 -4.92 -5.65
CA TYR A 157 0.14 -3.83 -6.41
C TYR A 157 1.16 -2.76 -6.83
N ALA A 158 2.16 -2.47 -5.99
CA ALA A 158 3.25 -1.58 -6.38
C ALA A 158 4.02 -2.11 -7.60
N ASN A 159 4.29 -3.42 -7.63
CA ASN A 159 4.98 -4.04 -8.76
C ASN A 159 4.13 -4.06 -10.04
N LEU A 160 2.83 -4.37 -9.91
CA LEU A 160 1.89 -4.33 -11.05
C LEU A 160 1.76 -2.90 -11.61
N LEU A 161 1.61 -1.90 -10.73
CA LEU A 161 1.55 -0.50 -11.16
C LEU A 161 2.82 -0.05 -11.85
N ARG A 162 3.99 -0.43 -11.31
CA ARG A 162 5.28 -0.13 -11.92
C ARG A 162 5.41 -0.73 -13.32
N LEU A 163 4.91 -1.94 -13.50
CA LEU A 163 4.89 -2.58 -14.81
C LEU A 163 4.01 -1.82 -15.80
N ILE A 164 2.81 -1.38 -15.36
CA ILE A 164 1.91 -0.56 -16.18
C ILE A 164 2.54 0.81 -16.51
N GLU A 165 3.18 1.46 -15.52
CA GLU A 165 3.87 2.75 -15.68
C GLU A 165 4.96 2.71 -16.76
N ASN A 166 5.70 1.61 -16.85
CA ASN A 166 6.82 1.43 -17.78
C ASN A 166 6.40 0.95 -19.17
N GLN A 167 5.17 0.45 -19.31
CA GLN A 167 4.70 -0.06 -20.62
C GLN A 167 4.26 1.10 -21.52
N PRO A 168 4.83 1.24 -22.72
CA PRO A 168 4.32 2.18 -23.73
C PRO A 168 2.94 1.72 -24.20
N MET A 169 1.95 2.63 -24.15
CA MET A 169 0.56 2.36 -24.50
C MET A 169 0.08 3.30 -25.59
N LYS A 170 -0.62 2.75 -26.58
CA LYS A 170 -1.08 3.49 -27.78
C LYS A 170 -2.59 3.69 -27.78
N SER A 171 -3.35 2.63 -27.45
CA SER A 171 -4.82 2.68 -27.48
C SER A 171 -5.40 3.67 -26.46
N PRO A 172 -6.54 4.30 -26.73
CA PRO A 172 -7.14 5.30 -25.86
C PRO A 172 -7.42 4.79 -24.45
N ILE A 173 -7.99 3.59 -24.33
CA ILE A 173 -8.30 2.99 -23.01
C ILE A 173 -7.03 2.73 -22.21
N LEU A 174 -5.97 2.21 -22.83
CA LEU A 174 -4.73 1.94 -22.10
C LEU A 174 -4.03 3.22 -21.67
N LYS A 175 -4.09 4.29 -22.47
CA LYS A 175 -3.61 5.62 -22.07
C LYS A 175 -4.40 6.17 -20.89
N GLU A 176 -5.73 6.05 -20.92
CA GLU A 176 -6.60 6.46 -19.82
C GLU A 176 -6.28 5.68 -18.54
N VAL A 177 -6.10 4.36 -18.61
CA VAL A 177 -5.68 3.53 -17.48
C VAL A 177 -4.33 3.99 -16.92
N ARG A 178 -3.39 4.37 -17.79
CA ARG A 178 -2.10 4.92 -17.38
C ARG A 178 -2.24 6.29 -16.70
N GLU A 179 -3.12 7.17 -17.18
CA GLU A 179 -3.42 8.45 -16.55
C GLU A 179 -4.02 8.31 -15.15
N TRP A 180 -4.76 7.23 -14.89
CA TRP A 180 -5.28 6.95 -13.54
C TRP A 180 -4.19 6.66 -12.51
N ILE A 181 -3.00 6.27 -12.94
CA ILE A 181 -1.89 5.91 -12.07
C ILE A 181 -1.06 7.15 -11.67
N GLY A 182 -1.20 8.26 -12.40
CA GLY A 182 -0.54 9.54 -12.11
C GLY A 182 0.59 9.89 -13.07
N ASP A 183 1.11 11.11 -12.91
CA ASP A 183 2.17 11.68 -13.74
C ASP A 183 3.57 11.18 -13.35
N GLU A 184 4.55 11.38 -14.24
CA GLU A 184 5.96 10.99 -14.07
C GLU A 184 6.62 11.50 -12.77
N LYS A 185 6.09 12.56 -12.16
CA LYS A 185 6.64 13.16 -10.93
C LYS A 185 6.20 12.48 -9.63
N GLN A 186 5.04 11.82 -9.61
CA GLN A 186 4.52 11.11 -8.44
C GLN A 186 3.80 9.83 -8.91
N THR A 187 4.58 8.79 -9.15
CA THR A 187 4.03 7.50 -9.59
C THR A 187 3.32 6.77 -8.44
N ALA A 188 2.22 6.11 -8.76
CA ALA A 188 1.48 5.29 -7.81
C ALA A 188 2.37 4.19 -7.20
N SER A 189 3.21 3.56 -8.02
CA SER A 189 4.15 2.53 -7.58
C SER A 189 5.11 3.02 -6.51
N HIS A 190 5.73 4.20 -6.70
CA HIS A 190 6.64 4.81 -5.73
C HIS A 190 5.92 5.15 -4.42
N SER A 191 4.70 5.69 -4.51
CA SER A 191 3.88 6.05 -3.34
C SER A 191 3.54 4.81 -2.51
N ILE A 192 3.15 3.72 -3.15
CA ILE A 192 2.85 2.44 -2.47
C ILE A 192 4.13 1.79 -1.93
N GLN A 193 5.25 1.82 -2.67
CA GLN A 193 6.54 1.34 -2.16
C GLN A 193 6.98 2.09 -0.90
N ARG A 194 6.78 3.41 -0.86
CA ARG A 194 7.07 4.21 0.33
C ARG A 194 6.22 3.76 1.53
N LEU A 195 4.94 3.48 1.33
CA LEU A 195 4.07 2.93 2.37
C LEU A 195 4.56 1.56 2.84
N SER A 196 4.86 0.66 1.91
CA SER A 196 5.39 -0.67 2.21
C SER A 196 6.69 -0.59 3.03
N LYS A 197 7.59 0.32 2.67
CA LYS A 197 8.82 0.57 3.42
C LYS A 197 8.54 1.04 4.85
N LEU A 198 7.63 2.00 5.03
CA LEU A 198 7.25 2.51 6.36
C LEU A 198 6.67 1.40 7.25
N MET A 199 5.85 0.54 6.67
CA MET A 199 5.25 -0.59 7.39
C MET A 199 6.30 -1.66 7.74
N ASN A 200 7.20 -2.01 6.82
CA ASN A 200 8.31 -2.93 7.09
C ASN A 200 9.27 -2.39 8.17
N GLU A 201 9.53 -1.09 8.16
CA GLU A 201 10.31 -0.44 9.21
C GLU A 201 9.59 -0.55 10.56
N LEU A 202 8.27 -0.39 10.61
CA LEU A 202 7.49 -0.56 11.83
C LEU A 202 7.58 -2.01 12.37
N ASP A 203 7.69 -3.02 11.50
CA ASP A 203 7.82 -4.43 11.90
C ASP A 203 9.16 -4.73 12.58
N GLN A 204 10.19 -3.89 12.40
CA GLN A 204 11.49 -4.05 13.10
C GLN A 204 11.37 -3.91 14.63
N ARG A 205 10.27 -3.34 15.14
CA ARG A 205 9.97 -3.30 16.57
C ARG A 205 9.91 -4.68 17.25
N ASN A 206 9.71 -5.76 16.48
CA ASN A 206 9.71 -7.12 17.02
C ASN A 206 11.09 -7.55 17.55
N ASN A 207 12.15 -6.81 17.21
CA ASN A 207 13.46 -6.97 17.84
C ASN A 207 13.53 -6.09 19.11
N ALA A 208 13.66 -6.74 20.27
CA ALA A 208 13.66 -6.06 21.56
C ALA A 208 14.76 -5.00 21.70
N TYR A 209 15.96 -5.23 21.13
CA TYR A 209 17.07 -4.27 21.18
C TYR A 209 16.77 -3.03 20.35
N ILE A 210 16.26 -3.23 19.12
CA ILE A 210 15.85 -2.14 18.23
C ILE A 210 14.71 -1.36 18.88
N TYR A 211 13.71 -2.08 19.44
CA TYR A 211 12.61 -1.46 20.15
C TYR A 211 13.08 -0.54 21.28
N ALA A 212 13.87 -1.08 22.22
CA ALA A 212 14.33 -0.32 23.38
C ALA A 212 15.18 0.88 22.97
N THR A 213 16.11 0.69 22.02
CA THR A 213 17.01 1.77 21.59
C THR A 213 16.23 2.88 20.87
N LEU A 214 15.45 2.55 19.85
CA LEU A 214 14.79 3.56 19.03
C LEU A 214 13.62 4.24 19.73
N ASN A 215 12.84 3.49 20.52
CA ASN A 215 11.73 4.09 21.28
C ASN A 215 12.21 4.86 22.50
N GLY A 216 13.24 4.39 23.21
CA GLY A 216 13.84 5.12 24.31
C GLY A 216 14.50 6.44 23.88
N LEU A 217 14.98 6.52 22.65
CA LEU A 217 15.59 7.75 22.14
C LEU A 217 14.57 8.70 21.48
N PHE A 218 13.65 8.21 20.67
CA PHE A 218 12.90 9.05 19.73
C PHE A 218 11.41 8.73 19.63
N PHE A 219 10.85 7.83 20.46
CA PHE A 219 9.49 7.29 20.25
C PHE A 219 9.24 6.90 18.79
N TRP A 220 10.17 6.13 18.24
CA TRP A 220 10.26 5.82 16.82
C TRP A 220 8.99 5.20 16.24
N GLU A 221 8.31 4.31 16.98
CA GLU A 221 7.03 3.73 16.55
C GLU A 221 5.96 4.80 16.30
N ILE A 222 5.81 5.76 17.20
CA ILE A 222 4.85 6.85 17.07
C ILE A 222 5.19 7.68 15.83
N ARG A 223 6.47 7.96 15.60
CA ARG A 223 6.94 8.68 14.40
C ARG A 223 6.58 7.92 13.13
N LYS A 224 6.77 6.59 13.09
CA LYS A 224 6.41 5.78 11.91
C LYS A 224 4.91 5.75 11.65
N ILE A 225 4.10 5.62 12.69
CA ILE A 225 2.65 5.67 12.52
C ILE A 225 2.18 7.03 12.01
N ILE A 226 2.74 8.14 12.52
CA ILE A 226 2.44 9.47 12.00
C ILE A 226 2.79 9.59 10.52
N GLN A 227 3.89 8.98 10.05
CA GLN A 227 4.26 8.96 8.65
C GLN A 227 3.29 8.12 7.81
N ILE A 228 2.83 6.95 8.32
CA ILE A 228 1.83 6.10 7.66
C ILE A 228 0.48 6.82 7.57
N GLU A 229 0.05 7.49 8.66
CA GLU A 229 -1.17 8.30 8.64
C GLU A 229 -1.05 9.50 7.69
N GLY A 230 0.14 10.10 7.57
CA GLY A 230 0.43 11.16 6.61
C GLY A 230 0.33 10.69 5.17
N TRP A 231 0.86 9.51 4.87
CA TRP A 231 0.69 8.88 3.58
C TRP A 231 -0.80 8.63 3.27
N LYS A 232 -1.52 8.11 4.25
CA LYS A 232 -2.96 7.84 4.10
C LYS A 232 -3.77 9.11 3.81
N GLU A 233 -3.51 10.20 4.52
CA GLU A 233 -4.18 11.48 4.26
C GLU A 233 -3.89 12.03 2.87
N GLN A 234 -2.70 11.78 2.34
CA GLN A 234 -2.28 12.26 1.03
C GLN A 234 -2.85 11.43 -0.12
N TYR A 235 -2.90 10.09 0.03
CA TYR A 235 -3.16 9.17 -1.07
C TYR A 235 -4.43 8.32 -0.93
N ALA A 236 -5.20 8.47 0.16
CA ALA A 236 -6.41 7.67 0.36
C ALA A 236 -7.47 7.88 -0.74
N SER A 237 -7.54 9.09 -1.32
CA SER A 237 -8.43 9.42 -2.44
C SER A 237 -7.98 8.79 -3.76
N GLU A 238 -6.69 8.63 -3.96
CA GLU A 238 -6.11 8.09 -5.19
C GLU A 238 -6.09 6.55 -5.22
N LEU A 239 -6.02 5.93 -4.06
CA LEU A 239 -5.93 4.47 -3.94
C LEU A 239 -7.03 3.70 -4.70
N PRO A 240 -8.32 4.08 -4.64
CA PRO A 240 -9.35 3.41 -5.43
C PRO A 240 -9.10 3.49 -6.93
N ARG A 241 -8.56 4.62 -7.42
CA ARG A 241 -8.25 4.86 -8.82
C ARG A 241 -7.10 3.95 -9.30
N TRP A 242 -6.07 3.80 -8.47
CA TRP A 242 -4.96 2.86 -8.74
C TRP A 242 -5.42 1.40 -8.78
N LEU A 243 -6.30 1.01 -7.85
CA LEU A 243 -6.89 -0.33 -7.84
C LEU A 243 -7.75 -0.58 -9.10
N THR A 244 -8.50 0.43 -9.54
CA THR A 244 -9.28 0.36 -10.77
C THR A 244 -8.38 0.20 -12.01
N ALA A 245 -7.24 0.90 -12.06
CA ALA A 245 -6.27 0.75 -13.14
C ALA A 245 -5.72 -0.69 -13.22
N ILE A 246 -5.35 -1.28 -12.08
CA ILE A 246 -4.92 -2.69 -12.02
C ILE A 246 -6.03 -3.62 -12.51
N ALA A 247 -7.27 -3.39 -12.06
CA ALA A 247 -8.41 -4.21 -12.46
C ALA A 247 -8.65 -4.19 -13.97
N HIS A 248 -8.59 -3.00 -14.59
CA HIS A 248 -8.76 -2.86 -16.04
C HIS A 248 -7.64 -3.53 -16.81
N MET A 249 -6.39 -3.34 -16.39
CA MET A 249 -5.26 -3.98 -17.03
C MET A 249 -5.34 -5.51 -16.95
N ASP A 250 -5.68 -6.04 -15.78
CA ASP A 250 -5.81 -7.48 -15.55
C ASP A 250 -6.98 -8.11 -16.35
N ALA A 251 -8.09 -7.38 -16.47
CA ALA A 251 -9.24 -7.85 -17.23
C ALA A 251 -9.03 -7.77 -18.76
N LEU A 252 -8.13 -6.90 -19.24
CA LEU A 252 -7.79 -6.75 -20.66
C LEU A 252 -6.68 -7.70 -21.12
N CYS A 253 -5.81 -8.21 -20.20
CA CYS A 253 -4.75 -9.17 -20.46
C CYS A 253 -5.25 -10.60 -20.60
#